data_96c92f426157b42f9af1a7174a64c8b7
#
_entry.id   96c92f426157b42f9af1a7174a64c8b7
#
_cell.length_a   1.000
_cell.length_b   1.000
_cell.length_c   1.000
_cell.angle_alpha   90.00
_cell.angle_beta   90.00
_cell.angle_gamma   90.00
#
_symmetry.space_group_name_H-M   'P 1'
#
loop_
_entity.id
_entity.type
_entity.pdbx_description
1 polymer ?
#
loop_
_entity_poly.entity_id
_entity_poly.type
_entity_poly.pdbx_seq_one_letter_code
_entity_poly.pdbx_strand_id
1 'polypeptide(L)'
;MNKNYKLVNKRSNCRICGNKKIKKIIDLGIMPLAGNFIKKKNIKKKEFKLPLDLYYCSKCNLVQIKDTVKSEVLFKKYNYSSSTIPVLNDHFINYSKEIIKNYENKKNFKLLEF
;
A
#
# COMPACT_ATOMS: atom_id res chain seq x y z
N MET A 1 -16.14 -1.25 23.59
CA MET A 1 -16.02 -0.84 22.18
C MET A 1 -14.54 -0.84 21.77
N ASN A 2 -14.18 -1.62 20.78
CA ASN A 2 -12.78 -1.89 20.42
C ASN A 2 -12.14 -0.63 19.78
N LYS A 3 -11.09 -0.06 20.41
CA LYS A 3 -10.35 1.13 19.93
C LYS A 3 -9.80 1.00 18.48
N ASN A 4 -9.77 -0.23 17.93
CA ASN A 4 -9.21 -0.54 16.61
C ASN A 4 -10.07 -0.07 15.42
N TYR A 5 -11.38 0.15 15.59
CA TYR A 5 -12.25 0.60 14.50
C TYR A 5 -11.96 2.02 14.02
N LYS A 6 -11.31 2.87 14.84
CA LYS A 6 -10.89 4.22 14.42
C LYS A 6 -9.70 4.23 13.47
N LEU A 7 -8.96 3.12 13.35
CA LEU A 7 -7.72 3.02 12.59
C LEU A 7 -7.91 2.38 11.21
N VAL A 8 -9.12 1.89 10.91
CA VAL A 8 -9.44 1.14 9.70
C VAL A 8 -10.61 1.77 8.97
N ASN A 9 -10.45 1.95 7.67
CA ASN A 9 -11.54 2.30 6.77
C ASN A 9 -12.11 1.01 6.18
N LYS A 10 -13.38 0.72 6.48
CA LYS A 10 -14.10 -0.42 5.93
C LYS A 10 -14.90 -0.01 4.70
N ARG A 11 -14.73 -0.73 3.61
CA ARG A 11 -15.43 -0.47 2.36
C ARG A 11 -16.38 -1.62 2.04
N SER A 12 -17.61 -1.32 1.63
CA SER A 12 -18.62 -2.31 1.25
C SER A 12 -18.78 -2.48 -0.27
N ASN A 13 -18.14 -1.60 -1.05
CA ASN A 13 -18.30 -1.53 -2.50
C ASN A 13 -16.95 -1.46 -3.22
N CYS A 14 -16.98 -1.64 -4.53
CA CYS A 14 -15.81 -1.46 -5.38
C CYS A 14 -15.30 -0.01 -5.33
N ARG A 15 -13.98 0.16 -5.14
CA ARG A 15 -13.37 1.49 -5.02
C ARG A 15 -13.33 2.28 -6.33
N ILE A 16 -13.41 1.61 -7.48
CA ILE A 16 -13.39 2.26 -8.79
C ILE A 16 -14.81 2.50 -9.29
N CYS A 17 -15.64 1.47 -9.45
CA CYS A 17 -16.95 1.60 -10.11
C CYS A 17 -18.14 1.66 -9.16
N GLY A 18 -17.94 1.65 -7.84
CA GLY A 18 -19.00 1.73 -6.84
C GLY A 18 -19.89 0.48 -6.72
N ASN A 19 -19.65 -0.59 -7.52
CA ASN A 19 -20.46 -1.80 -7.48
C ASN A 19 -20.48 -2.41 -6.07
N LYS A 20 -21.68 -2.66 -5.55
CA LYS A 20 -21.86 -3.28 -4.21
C LYS A 20 -21.66 -4.79 -4.22
N LYS A 21 -21.78 -5.43 -5.39
CA LYS A 21 -21.59 -6.87 -5.57
C LYS A 21 -20.12 -7.18 -5.84
N ILE A 22 -19.34 -7.31 -4.76
CA ILE A 22 -17.94 -7.75 -4.79
C ILE A 22 -17.83 -9.09 -4.05
N LYS A 23 -17.12 -10.06 -4.64
CA LYS A 23 -16.98 -11.43 -4.11
C LYS A 23 -15.60 -11.62 -3.49
N LYS A 24 -15.53 -12.18 -2.29
CA LYS A 24 -14.25 -12.64 -1.73
C LYS A 24 -13.72 -13.81 -2.54
N ILE A 25 -12.47 -13.71 -3.00
CA ILE A 25 -11.80 -14.73 -3.82
C ILE A 25 -10.64 -15.39 -3.10
N ILE A 26 -9.97 -14.67 -2.19
CA ILE A 26 -8.87 -15.21 -1.38
C ILE A 26 -9.05 -14.72 0.06
N ASP A 27 -8.86 -15.62 1.01
CA ASP A 27 -8.77 -15.36 2.44
C ASP A 27 -7.35 -15.70 2.90
N LEU A 28 -6.57 -14.67 3.23
CA LEU A 28 -5.21 -14.82 3.76
C LEU A 28 -5.19 -14.80 5.30
N GLY A 29 -6.36 -14.78 5.93
CA GLY A 29 -6.49 -14.77 7.39
C GLY A 29 -6.23 -13.41 8.02
N ILE A 30 -5.92 -13.44 9.32
CA ILE A 30 -5.67 -12.24 10.13
C ILE A 30 -4.17 -11.98 10.16
N MET A 31 -3.72 -10.89 9.51
CA MET A 31 -2.32 -10.54 9.32
C MET A 31 -1.92 -9.29 10.10
N PRO A 32 -0.67 -9.20 10.59
CA PRO A 32 -0.09 -7.97 11.10
C PRO A 32 0.15 -6.96 9.97
N LEU A 33 0.41 -5.71 10.34
CA LEU A 33 0.79 -4.70 9.34
C LEU A 33 2.18 -4.99 8.79
N ALA A 34 2.31 -4.99 7.47
CA ALA A 34 3.60 -5.11 6.80
C ALA A 34 4.53 -3.94 7.20
N GLY A 35 5.80 -4.24 7.43
CA GLY A 35 6.80 -3.23 7.85
C GLY A 35 6.66 -2.73 9.29
N ASN A 36 5.75 -3.27 10.09
CA ASN A 36 5.61 -2.93 11.51
C ASN A 36 6.58 -3.73 12.37
N PHE A 37 7.87 -3.33 12.37
CA PHE A 37 8.90 -4.00 13.17
C PHE A 37 8.70 -3.73 14.66
N ILE A 38 8.45 -4.80 15.43
CA ILE A 38 8.22 -4.72 16.87
C ILE A 38 9.54 -4.60 17.61
N LYS A 39 9.68 -3.56 18.44
CA LYS A 39 10.86 -3.43 19.33
C LYS A 39 10.88 -4.56 20.37
N LYS A 40 12.08 -5.09 20.74
CA LYS A 40 12.28 -6.17 21.70
C LYS A 40 11.46 -6.01 23.00
N LYS A 41 11.39 -4.80 23.57
CA LYS A 41 10.61 -4.48 24.78
C LYS A 41 9.09 -4.64 24.61
N ASN A 42 8.59 -4.72 23.37
CA ASN A 42 7.16 -4.80 23.05
C ASN A 42 6.75 -6.19 22.52
N ILE A 43 7.66 -7.15 22.43
CA ILE A 43 7.41 -8.45 21.81
C ILE A 43 6.26 -9.25 22.50
N LYS A 44 6.04 -9.00 23.79
CA LYS A 44 4.94 -9.60 24.57
C LYS A 44 3.61 -8.82 24.47
N LYS A 45 3.60 -7.65 23.81
CA LYS A 45 2.39 -6.85 23.66
C LYS A 45 1.56 -7.37 22.49
N LYS A 46 0.22 -7.27 22.65
CA LYS A 46 -0.71 -7.62 21.57
C LYS A 46 -0.49 -6.75 20.35
N GLU A 47 -0.17 -7.38 19.23
CA GLU A 47 0.01 -6.71 17.95
C GLU A 47 -1.34 -6.40 17.29
N PHE A 48 -1.40 -5.26 16.58
CA PHE A 48 -2.54 -4.91 15.75
C PHE A 48 -2.55 -5.76 14.48
N LYS A 49 -3.67 -6.47 14.25
CA LYS A 49 -3.86 -7.37 13.11
C LYS A 49 -5.19 -7.09 12.44
N LEU A 50 -5.27 -7.36 11.14
CA LEU A 50 -6.45 -7.18 10.31
C LEU A 50 -6.69 -8.39 9.40
N PRO A 51 -7.95 -8.64 8.99
CA PRO A 51 -8.22 -9.55 7.89
C PRO A 51 -7.57 -9.05 6.61
N LEU A 52 -6.87 -9.93 5.91
CA LEU A 52 -6.31 -9.68 4.60
C LEU A 52 -7.03 -10.53 3.56
N ASP A 53 -8.19 -10.04 3.14
CA ASP A 53 -9.07 -10.68 2.17
C ASP A 53 -8.99 -9.97 0.83
N LEU A 54 -8.88 -10.71 -0.28
CA LEU A 54 -9.01 -10.19 -1.62
C LEU A 54 -10.43 -10.35 -2.13
N TYR A 55 -10.97 -9.28 -2.71
CA TYR A 55 -12.30 -9.22 -3.31
C TYR A 55 -12.22 -8.88 -4.78
N TYR A 56 -13.02 -9.57 -5.59
CA TYR A 56 -13.15 -9.34 -7.01
C TYR A 56 -14.46 -8.60 -7.32
N CYS A 57 -14.39 -7.61 -8.19
CA CYS A 57 -15.53 -6.89 -8.73
C CYS A 57 -15.86 -7.39 -10.13
N SER A 58 -17.00 -8.05 -10.33
CA SER A 58 -17.42 -8.57 -11.64
C SER A 58 -17.79 -7.48 -12.65
N LYS A 59 -18.02 -6.23 -12.19
CA LYS A 59 -18.40 -5.11 -13.10
C LYS A 59 -17.19 -4.49 -13.80
N CYS A 60 -16.05 -4.35 -13.11
CA CYS A 60 -14.86 -3.69 -13.65
C CYS A 60 -13.58 -4.52 -13.51
N ASN A 61 -13.70 -5.80 -13.14
CA ASN A 61 -12.60 -6.76 -12.98
C ASN A 61 -11.52 -6.37 -11.96
N LEU A 62 -11.80 -5.39 -11.10
CA LEU A 62 -10.87 -4.97 -10.07
C LEU A 62 -10.74 -6.04 -8.97
N VAL A 63 -9.51 -6.40 -8.62
CA VAL A 63 -9.19 -7.11 -7.37
C VAL A 63 -8.78 -6.09 -6.32
N GLN A 64 -9.38 -6.15 -5.14
CA GLN A 64 -9.16 -5.16 -4.07
C GLN A 64 -9.25 -5.76 -2.68
N ILE A 65 -8.63 -5.11 -1.69
CA ILE A 65 -8.91 -5.32 -0.27
C ILE A 65 -10.06 -4.40 0.17
N LYS A 66 -10.87 -4.83 1.12
CA LYS A 66 -11.97 -4.01 1.70
C LYS A 66 -11.53 -3.17 2.88
N ASP A 67 -10.78 -3.79 3.78
CA ASP A 67 -10.31 -3.15 5.00
C ASP A 67 -8.97 -2.47 4.72
N THR A 68 -8.93 -1.15 4.79
CA THR A 68 -7.70 -0.37 4.58
C THR A 68 -7.34 0.37 5.85
N VAL A 69 -6.07 0.28 6.23
CA VAL A 69 -5.55 1.03 7.38
C VAL A 69 -5.36 2.48 6.99
N LYS A 70 -5.66 3.40 7.90
CA LYS A 70 -5.41 4.83 7.68
C LYS A 70 -3.93 5.10 7.46
N SER A 71 -3.61 6.01 6.54
CA SER A 71 -2.24 6.37 6.16
C SER A 71 -1.39 6.82 7.35
N GLU A 72 -1.99 7.53 8.30
CA GLU A 72 -1.28 7.99 9.52
C GLU A 72 -0.79 6.81 10.38
N VAL A 73 -1.49 5.66 10.33
CA VAL A 73 -1.09 4.46 11.06
C VAL A 73 0.04 3.74 10.34
N LEU A 74 -0.03 3.69 9.02
CA LEU A 74 0.96 3.00 8.19
C LEU A 74 2.27 3.77 8.08
N PHE A 75 2.22 5.09 7.89
CA PHE A 75 3.37 5.88 7.46
C PHE A 75 3.96 6.79 8.53
N LYS A 76 3.24 7.09 9.63
CA LYS A 76 3.76 7.98 10.69
C LYS A 76 5.06 7.48 11.34
N LYS A 77 5.30 6.15 11.34
CA LYS A 77 6.49 5.50 11.90
C LYS A 77 7.07 4.47 10.92
N TYR A 78 6.99 4.76 9.64
CA TYR A 78 7.49 3.86 8.62
C TYR A 78 9.00 4.00 8.52
N ASN A 79 9.72 2.92 8.78
CA ASN A 79 11.19 2.92 8.87
C ASN A 79 11.88 2.56 7.54
N TYR A 80 11.11 2.45 6.44
CA TYR A 80 11.66 2.14 5.14
C TYR A 80 11.78 3.40 4.29
N SER A 81 12.95 3.63 3.74
CA SER A 81 13.19 4.61 2.69
C SER A 81 14.04 3.95 1.60
N SER A 82 13.56 3.96 0.37
CA SER A 82 14.30 3.42 -0.78
C SER A 82 15.66 4.10 -0.99
N SER A 83 15.76 5.38 -0.62
CA SER A 83 17.02 6.15 -0.69
C SER A 83 18.10 5.68 0.28
N THR A 84 17.76 4.88 1.29
CA THR A 84 18.74 4.33 2.23
C THR A 84 19.38 3.01 1.77
N ILE A 85 18.92 2.46 0.65
CA ILE A 85 19.46 1.24 0.05
C ILE A 85 20.36 1.63 -1.13
N PRO A 86 21.70 1.48 -1.03
CA PRO A 86 22.62 1.98 -2.05
C PRO A 86 22.31 1.48 -3.46
N VAL A 87 22.05 0.17 -3.62
CA VAL A 87 21.73 -0.45 -4.92
C VAL A 87 20.47 0.17 -5.56
N LEU A 88 19.44 0.46 -4.77
CA LEU A 88 18.22 1.11 -5.27
C LEU A 88 18.48 2.57 -5.63
N ASN A 89 19.28 3.26 -4.84
CA ASN A 89 19.67 4.64 -5.14
C ASN A 89 20.40 4.74 -6.47
N ASP A 90 21.41 3.88 -6.70
CA ASP A 90 22.13 3.82 -7.97
C ASP A 90 21.22 3.46 -9.15
N HIS A 91 20.30 2.52 -8.93
CA HIS A 91 19.28 2.17 -9.93
C HIS A 91 18.44 3.39 -10.34
N PHE A 92 17.90 4.13 -9.37
CA PHE A 92 17.06 5.31 -9.65
C PHE A 92 17.85 6.46 -10.30
N ILE A 93 19.11 6.66 -9.90
CA ILE A 93 20.00 7.65 -10.55
C ILE A 93 20.21 7.26 -12.02
N ASN A 94 20.52 6.02 -12.32
CA ASN A 94 20.75 5.56 -13.67
C ASN A 94 19.47 5.61 -14.51
N TYR A 95 18.35 5.20 -13.95
CA TYR A 95 17.05 5.28 -14.60
C TYR A 95 16.65 6.74 -14.94
N SER A 96 16.86 7.68 -14.01
CA SER A 96 16.59 9.09 -14.27
C SER A 96 17.48 9.67 -15.38
N LYS A 97 18.76 9.28 -15.42
CA LYS A 97 19.68 9.69 -16.52
C LYS A 97 19.21 9.15 -17.87
N GLU A 98 18.75 7.91 -17.92
CA GLU A 98 18.23 7.29 -19.15
C GLU A 98 16.96 8.03 -19.64
N ILE A 99 16.03 8.33 -18.75
CA ILE A 99 14.85 9.14 -19.09
C ILE A 99 15.26 10.49 -19.64
N ILE A 100 16.13 11.23 -18.95
CA ILE A 100 16.59 12.55 -19.37
C ILE A 100 17.21 12.46 -20.78
N LYS A 101 18.15 11.53 -21.01
CA LYS A 101 18.79 11.32 -22.31
C LYS A 101 17.78 11.09 -23.44
N ASN A 102 16.72 10.34 -23.19
CA ASN A 102 15.69 10.02 -24.18
C ASN A 102 14.76 11.22 -24.49
N TYR A 103 14.69 12.20 -23.61
CA TYR A 103 13.74 13.32 -23.70
C TYR A 103 14.39 14.71 -23.68
N GLU A 104 15.71 14.84 -23.52
CA GLU A 104 16.42 16.14 -23.42
C GLU A 104 16.17 17.08 -24.60
N ASN A 105 15.93 16.52 -25.80
CA ASN A 105 15.65 17.29 -27.01
C ASN A 105 14.15 17.60 -27.22
N LYS A 106 13.27 17.15 -26.33
CA LYS A 106 11.83 17.38 -26.42
C LYS A 106 11.44 18.57 -25.53
N LYS A 107 11.06 19.68 -26.18
CA LYS A 107 10.50 20.83 -25.46
C LYS A 107 9.14 20.44 -24.85
N ASN A 108 8.89 20.84 -23.59
CA ASN A 108 7.58 20.71 -22.91
C ASN A 108 7.08 19.27 -22.69
N PHE A 109 7.94 18.32 -22.34
CA PHE A 109 7.44 17.03 -21.87
C PHE A 109 6.90 17.13 -20.43
N LYS A 110 5.89 16.32 -20.12
CA LYS A 110 5.34 16.17 -18.76
C LYS A 110 5.63 14.75 -18.28
N LEU A 111 6.15 14.62 -17.06
CA LEU A 111 6.35 13.34 -16.39
C LEU A 111 5.24 13.14 -15.39
N LEU A 112 4.64 11.96 -15.39
CA LEU A 112 3.67 11.53 -14.39
C LEU A 112 4.17 10.22 -13.76
N GLU A 113 4.32 10.23 -12.45
CA GLU A 113 4.70 9.08 -11.64
C GLU A 113 3.53 8.65 -10.76
N PHE A 114 3.29 7.32 -10.63
CA PHE A 114 2.23 6.72 -9.83
C PHE A 114 2.78 5.92 -8.66
#